data_f45ef934a45f552df4aa7d3664626378
#
_entry.id   f45ef934a45f552df4aa7d3664626378
#
_cell.length_a   1.000
_cell.length_b   1.000
_cell.length_c   1.000
_cell.angle_alpha   90.00
_cell.angle_beta   90.00
_cell.angle_gamma   90.00
#
_symmetry.space_group_name_H-M   'P 1'
#
loop_
_entity.id
_entity.type
_entity.pdbx_description
1 polymer ?
#
loop_
_entity_poly.entity_id
_entity_poly.type
_entity_poly.pdbx_seq_one_letter_code
_entity_poly.pdbx_strand_id
1 'polypeptide(L)'
;MPARLHPLFLLPLTTRSPLTYNVPMKTLIYIIGIFFLQTSCYQQEFHPESGDLIFQVGIAGGMTEAIADATGGESDLSFTHVGIITVEPAGIYVLEAKSEPGVTMTPLQKFLDSSATIEGRPAAAIARITLPERRELATRAIGEAKKYLGQPYD
;
A
#
# COMPACT_ATOMS: atom_id res chain seq x y z
N MET A 1 43.34 37.55 7.43
CA MET A 1 43.93 36.50 6.55
C MET A 1 43.12 36.51 5.25
N PRO A 2 43.75 36.87 4.11
CA PRO A 2 43.00 36.95 2.84
C PRO A 2 42.95 35.60 2.14
N ALA A 3 41.75 35.29 1.62
CA ALA A 3 41.46 34.08 0.84
C ALA A 3 42.19 34.16 -0.52
N ARG A 4 42.86 33.09 -0.89
CA ARG A 4 43.50 32.92 -2.21
C ARG A 4 42.44 32.42 -3.21
N LEU A 5 42.22 33.22 -4.26
CA LEU A 5 41.48 32.83 -5.45
C LEU A 5 42.42 32.02 -6.37
N HIS A 6 42.02 30.81 -6.72
CA HIS A 6 42.67 30.00 -7.77
C HIS A 6 42.09 30.38 -9.14
N PRO A 7 42.90 30.51 -10.19
CA PRO A 7 42.42 30.81 -11.52
C PRO A 7 41.75 29.58 -12.15
N LEU A 8 40.54 29.79 -12.69
CA LEU A 8 39.84 28.80 -13.54
C LEU A 8 40.61 28.66 -14.86
N PHE A 9 41.07 27.45 -15.12
CA PHE A 9 41.58 27.03 -16.41
C PHE A 9 40.42 26.85 -17.40
N LEU A 10 40.26 27.78 -18.33
CA LEU A 10 39.35 27.64 -19.46
C LEU A 10 39.97 26.67 -20.47
N LEU A 11 39.38 25.47 -20.55
CA LEU A 11 39.68 24.52 -21.64
C LEU A 11 39.02 25.03 -22.94
N PRO A 12 39.68 24.94 -24.09
CA PRO A 12 39.10 25.37 -25.34
C PRO A 12 37.97 24.43 -25.76
N LEU A 13 36.80 25.02 -26.04
CA LEU A 13 35.66 24.35 -26.68
C LEU A 13 36.07 23.93 -28.10
N THR A 14 36.48 22.66 -28.25
CA THR A 14 36.59 22.07 -29.60
C THR A 14 35.18 21.90 -30.15
N THR A 15 34.83 22.70 -31.12
CA THR A 15 33.61 22.54 -31.92
C THR A 15 33.68 21.23 -32.71
N ARG A 16 33.10 20.17 -32.15
CA ARG A 16 32.80 18.95 -32.92
C ARG A 16 31.68 19.26 -33.89
N SER A 17 31.90 19.09 -35.14
CA SER A 17 30.91 19.11 -36.20
C SER A 17 29.75 18.14 -35.82
N PRO A 18 28.46 18.51 -36.03
CA PRO A 18 27.36 17.60 -35.75
C PRO A 18 27.48 16.39 -36.68
N LEU A 19 27.68 15.20 -36.08
CA LEU A 19 27.49 13.92 -36.78
C LEU A 19 26.02 13.82 -37.13
N THR A 20 25.67 14.09 -38.38
CA THR A 20 24.36 13.81 -38.92
C THR A 20 24.20 12.29 -39.05
N TYR A 21 23.72 11.66 -38.01
CA TYR A 21 23.37 10.24 -38.02
C TYR A 21 21.99 10.07 -38.67
N ASN A 22 21.98 9.63 -39.93
CA ASN A 22 20.74 9.28 -40.62
C ASN A 22 20.23 7.92 -40.08
N VAL A 23 19.40 7.96 -39.01
CA VAL A 23 18.74 6.75 -38.51
C VAL A 23 17.63 6.40 -39.50
N PRO A 24 17.67 5.22 -40.15
CA PRO A 24 16.56 4.83 -41.06
C PRO A 24 15.25 4.75 -40.24
N MET A 25 14.17 5.29 -40.82
CA MET A 25 12.88 5.43 -40.13
C MET A 25 12.38 4.12 -39.51
N LYS A 26 12.72 2.98 -40.08
CA LYS A 26 12.44 1.64 -39.51
C LYS A 26 13.14 1.41 -38.18
N THR A 27 14.39 1.82 -38.03
CA THR A 27 15.15 1.70 -36.79
C THR A 27 14.59 2.61 -35.68
N LEU A 28 14.12 3.80 -36.03
CA LEU A 28 13.49 4.73 -35.10
C LEU A 28 12.17 4.13 -34.55
N ILE A 29 11.37 3.46 -35.39
CA ILE A 29 10.13 2.78 -34.99
C ILE A 29 10.43 1.64 -34.00
N TYR A 30 11.50 0.86 -34.24
CA TYR A 30 11.91 -0.20 -33.31
C TYR A 30 12.38 0.36 -31.96
N ILE A 31 13.14 1.45 -31.94
CA ILE A 31 13.62 2.09 -30.69
C ILE A 31 12.42 2.65 -29.91
N ILE A 32 11.47 3.31 -30.57
CA ILE A 32 10.25 3.83 -29.93
C ILE A 32 9.38 2.67 -29.42
N GLY A 33 9.25 1.58 -30.18
CA GLY A 33 8.49 0.39 -29.77
C GLY A 33 9.09 -0.27 -28.52
N ILE A 34 10.42 -0.38 -28.43
CA ILE A 34 11.11 -0.93 -27.24
C ILE A 34 10.96 0.01 -26.03
N PHE A 35 10.97 1.33 -26.24
CA PHE A 35 10.79 2.30 -25.14
C PHE A 35 9.37 2.26 -24.55
N PHE A 36 8.35 2.01 -25.37
CA PHE A 36 6.97 1.85 -24.91
C PHE A 36 6.69 0.54 -24.17
N LEU A 37 7.52 -0.50 -24.38
CA LEU A 37 7.38 -1.77 -23.66
C LEU A 37 7.95 -1.70 -22.22
N GLN A 38 8.64 -0.63 -21.85
CA GLN A 38 9.28 -0.48 -20.53
C GLN A 38 8.46 0.38 -19.55
N THR A 39 7.28 0.86 -19.91
CA THR A 39 6.33 1.42 -18.93
C THR A 39 5.59 0.28 -18.22
N SER A 40 6.33 -0.70 -17.72
CA SER A 40 5.84 -1.59 -16.66
C SER A 40 5.59 -0.69 -15.46
N CYS A 41 4.33 -0.43 -15.21
CA CYS A 41 3.88 0.25 -14.00
C CYS A 41 4.49 -0.54 -12.83
N TYR A 42 5.48 0.03 -12.17
CA TYR A 42 6.07 -0.54 -10.97
C TYR A 42 5.01 -0.38 -9.88
N GLN A 43 4.03 -1.27 -9.87
CA GLN A 43 3.15 -1.43 -8.73
C GLN A 43 4.05 -1.94 -7.61
N GLN A 44 4.38 -1.06 -6.69
CA GLN A 44 5.06 -1.45 -5.47
C GLN A 44 4.15 -2.47 -4.78
N GLU A 45 4.52 -3.74 -4.89
CA GLU A 45 3.77 -4.84 -4.31
C GLU A 45 3.80 -4.65 -2.79
N PHE A 46 2.66 -4.30 -2.23
CA PHE A 46 2.54 -4.10 -0.79
C PHE A 46 2.56 -5.48 -0.13
N HIS A 47 3.57 -5.72 0.70
CA HIS A 47 3.69 -6.93 1.50
C HIS A 47 3.10 -6.70 2.90
N PRO A 48 1.95 -7.30 3.24
CA PRO A 48 1.38 -7.23 4.57
C PRO A 48 2.33 -7.82 5.62
N GLU A 49 2.46 -7.13 6.77
CA GLU A 49 3.24 -7.63 7.91
C GLU A 49 2.33 -7.77 9.14
N SER A 50 2.71 -8.66 10.06
CA SER A 50 2.00 -8.78 11.35
C SER A 50 1.99 -7.46 12.11
N GLY A 51 0.79 -7.05 12.55
CA GLY A 51 0.56 -5.78 13.24
C GLY A 51 0.19 -4.61 12.32
N ASP A 52 0.12 -4.81 11.01
CA ASP A 52 -0.54 -3.84 10.14
C ASP A 52 -2.03 -3.80 10.46
N LEU A 53 -2.63 -2.60 10.42
CA LEU A 53 -4.06 -2.42 10.53
C LEU A 53 -4.67 -2.45 9.14
N ILE A 54 -5.76 -3.19 8.98
CA ILE A 54 -6.53 -3.19 7.75
C ILE A 54 -7.90 -2.60 8.01
N PHE A 55 -8.28 -1.61 7.21
CA PHE A 55 -9.55 -0.91 7.25
C PHE A 55 -10.39 -1.34 6.06
N GLN A 56 -11.67 -1.50 6.25
CA GLN A 56 -12.61 -1.98 5.24
C GLN A 56 -13.81 -1.03 5.13
N VAL A 57 -14.23 -0.76 3.89
CA VAL A 57 -15.55 -0.20 3.61
C VAL A 57 -16.52 -1.37 3.47
N GLY A 58 -17.47 -1.48 4.38
CA GLY A 58 -18.49 -2.52 4.33
C GLY A 58 -19.45 -2.35 3.15
N ILE A 59 -20.08 -3.44 2.74
CA ILE A 59 -21.16 -3.38 1.77
C ILE A 59 -22.35 -2.65 2.42
N ALA A 60 -22.97 -1.71 1.72
CA ALA A 60 -24.04 -0.86 2.23
C ALA A 60 -25.16 -1.66 2.89
N GLY A 61 -25.56 -1.22 4.10
CA GLY A 61 -26.63 -1.79 4.92
C GLY A 61 -26.74 -1.00 6.22
N GLY A 62 -27.91 -0.86 6.80
CA GLY A 62 -28.27 0.10 7.85
C GLY A 62 -27.24 0.43 8.95
N MET A 63 -26.50 -0.56 9.48
CA MET A 63 -25.43 -0.34 10.46
C MET A 63 -24.18 0.28 9.82
N THR A 64 -23.85 -0.11 8.60
CA THR A 64 -22.70 0.39 7.84
C THR A 64 -22.82 1.88 7.54
N GLU A 65 -24.03 2.34 7.16
CA GLU A 65 -24.33 3.77 6.91
C GLU A 65 -24.21 4.59 8.18
N ALA A 66 -24.75 4.10 9.31
CA ALA A 66 -24.67 4.78 10.59
C ALA A 66 -23.21 4.94 11.09
N ILE A 67 -22.37 3.93 10.87
CA ILE A 67 -20.93 3.97 11.22
C ILE A 67 -20.20 4.95 10.29
N ALA A 68 -20.49 4.92 9.00
CA ALA A 68 -19.90 5.83 8.01
C ALA A 68 -20.18 7.30 8.34
N ASP A 69 -21.43 7.61 8.71
CA ASP A 69 -21.85 8.95 9.13
C ASP A 69 -21.15 9.40 10.43
N ALA A 70 -20.96 8.47 11.36
CA ALA A 70 -20.33 8.78 12.66
C ALA A 70 -18.79 8.96 12.58
N THR A 71 -18.13 8.28 11.64
CA THR A 71 -16.66 8.30 11.55
C THR A 71 -16.11 9.42 10.68
N GLY A 72 -16.95 10.08 9.86
CA GLY A 72 -16.63 11.29 9.08
C GLY A 72 -15.27 11.20 8.38
N GLY A 73 -15.14 10.37 7.37
CA GLY A 73 -13.85 10.16 6.72
C GLY A 73 -13.27 11.45 6.08
N GLU A 74 -11.98 11.71 6.26
CA GLU A 74 -11.24 12.78 5.55
C GLU A 74 -11.13 12.52 4.02
N SER A 75 -11.54 11.37 3.56
CA SER A 75 -11.61 10.97 2.16
C SER A 75 -13.03 10.48 1.85
N ASP A 76 -13.40 10.43 0.57
CA ASP A 76 -14.69 9.88 0.10
C ASP A 76 -14.93 8.41 0.50
N LEU A 77 -14.03 7.82 1.31
CA LEU A 77 -14.09 6.46 1.82
C LEU A 77 -14.42 6.47 3.32
N SER A 78 -15.64 6.08 3.66
CA SER A 78 -16.04 5.85 5.05
C SER A 78 -15.72 4.42 5.47
N PHE A 79 -14.63 4.23 6.21
CA PHE A 79 -14.29 2.92 6.76
C PHE A 79 -15.25 2.54 7.88
N THR A 80 -15.78 1.33 7.80
CA THR A 80 -16.81 0.81 8.73
C THR A 80 -16.31 -0.36 9.55
N HIS A 81 -15.13 -0.88 9.25
CA HIS A 81 -14.55 -2.02 9.95
C HIS A 81 -13.03 -1.95 9.96
N VAL A 82 -12.41 -2.53 11.00
CA VAL A 82 -10.96 -2.60 11.15
C VAL A 82 -10.54 -3.96 11.73
N GLY A 83 -9.39 -4.45 11.29
CA GLY A 83 -8.75 -5.65 11.84
C GLY A 83 -7.24 -5.48 11.93
N ILE A 84 -6.58 -6.46 12.56
CA ILE A 84 -5.12 -6.54 12.68
C ILE A 84 -4.63 -7.68 11.78
N ILE A 85 -3.71 -7.39 10.87
CA ILE A 85 -3.09 -8.42 10.04
C ILE A 85 -2.15 -9.27 10.89
N THR A 86 -2.24 -10.58 10.75
CA THR A 86 -1.29 -11.55 11.30
C THR A 86 -0.80 -12.49 10.21
N VAL A 87 0.52 -12.62 10.10
CA VAL A 87 1.18 -13.51 9.15
C VAL A 87 1.56 -14.78 9.90
N GLU A 88 0.95 -15.88 9.52
CA GLU A 88 1.12 -17.21 10.11
C GLU A 88 1.78 -18.17 9.10
N PRO A 89 2.36 -19.29 9.51
CA PRO A 89 2.90 -20.28 8.57
C PRO A 89 1.88 -20.79 7.54
N ALA A 90 0.60 -20.80 7.90
CA ALA A 90 -0.50 -21.25 7.05
C ALA A 90 -1.05 -20.17 6.11
N GLY A 91 -0.63 -18.90 6.25
CA GLY A 91 -1.09 -17.78 5.40
C GLY A 91 -1.25 -16.48 6.15
N ILE A 92 -1.88 -15.52 5.50
CA ILE A 92 -2.15 -14.18 6.04
C ILE A 92 -3.61 -14.13 6.48
N TYR A 93 -3.81 -13.69 7.72
CA TYR A 93 -5.14 -13.58 8.33
C TYR A 93 -5.38 -12.18 8.86
N VAL A 94 -6.65 -11.84 9.02
CA VAL A 94 -7.11 -10.64 9.72
C VAL A 94 -7.74 -11.10 11.03
N LEU A 95 -7.21 -10.63 12.14
CA LEU A 95 -7.80 -10.78 13.46
C LEU A 95 -8.78 -9.64 13.66
N GLU A 96 -10.06 -9.96 13.74
CA GLU A 96 -11.18 -9.01 13.72
C GLU A 96 -12.25 -9.39 14.72
N ALA A 97 -13.07 -8.42 15.12
CA ALA A 97 -14.26 -8.62 15.91
C ALA A 97 -15.49 -8.16 15.12
N LYS A 98 -16.47 -9.00 14.96
CA LYS A 98 -17.75 -8.71 14.28
C LYS A 98 -18.92 -9.35 15.00
N SER A 99 -20.14 -8.87 14.71
CA SER A 99 -21.37 -9.35 15.39
C SER A 99 -21.49 -10.87 15.35
N GLU A 100 -21.18 -11.50 14.23
CA GLU A 100 -21.06 -12.96 14.11
C GLU A 100 -19.88 -13.33 13.21
N PRO A 101 -19.03 -14.27 13.61
CA PRO A 101 -19.09 -15.14 14.79
C PRO A 101 -18.40 -14.55 16.05
N GLY A 102 -18.24 -13.23 16.19
CA GLY A 102 -17.48 -12.57 17.24
C GLY A 102 -16.01 -12.37 16.86
N VAL A 103 -15.11 -12.54 17.80
CA VAL A 103 -13.66 -12.38 17.56
C VAL A 103 -13.13 -13.59 16.80
N THR A 104 -12.55 -13.36 15.63
CA THR A 104 -12.14 -14.43 14.72
C THR A 104 -10.87 -14.10 13.94
N MET A 105 -10.24 -15.13 13.38
CA MET A 105 -9.17 -15.00 12.38
C MET A 105 -9.72 -15.34 11.00
N THR A 106 -9.91 -14.33 10.17
CA THR A 106 -10.41 -14.47 8.80
C THR A 106 -9.23 -14.47 7.81
N PRO A 107 -9.13 -15.42 6.87
CA PRO A 107 -8.15 -15.34 5.80
C PRO A 107 -8.23 -13.98 5.08
N LEU A 108 -7.08 -13.35 4.79
CA LEU A 108 -7.02 -12.00 4.20
C LEU A 108 -7.89 -11.91 2.93
N GLN A 109 -7.83 -12.90 2.05
CA GLN A 109 -8.63 -12.89 0.83
C GLN A 109 -10.13 -12.87 1.14
N LYS A 110 -10.59 -13.68 2.09
CA LYS A 110 -12.00 -13.71 2.51
C LYS A 110 -12.45 -12.38 3.14
N PHE A 111 -11.56 -11.70 3.88
CA PHE A 111 -11.80 -10.37 4.40
C PHE A 111 -11.98 -9.36 3.26
N LEU A 112 -11.09 -9.38 2.26
CA LEU A 112 -11.17 -8.50 1.09
C LEU A 112 -12.42 -8.77 0.24
N ASP A 113 -12.80 -10.04 0.07
CA ASP A 113 -14.02 -10.43 -0.69
C ASP A 113 -15.32 -9.93 -0.03
N SER A 114 -15.29 -9.63 1.29
CA SER A 114 -16.41 -9.06 2.02
C SER A 114 -16.45 -7.52 2.02
N SER A 115 -15.47 -6.86 1.40
CA SER A 115 -15.42 -5.41 1.24
C SER A 115 -16.38 -4.94 0.13
N ALA A 116 -16.82 -3.69 0.23
CA ALA A 116 -17.40 -3.00 -0.92
C ALA A 116 -16.38 -2.98 -2.07
N THR A 117 -16.85 -2.80 -3.28
CA THR A 117 -15.98 -2.78 -4.48
C THR A 117 -16.00 -1.38 -5.08
N ILE A 118 -14.81 -0.81 -5.31
CA ILE A 118 -14.62 0.47 -6.00
C ILE A 118 -13.72 0.22 -7.21
N GLU A 119 -14.20 0.56 -8.39
CA GLU A 119 -13.50 0.33 -9.67
C GLU A 119 -13.04 -1.13 -9.85
N GLY A 120 -13.85 -2.10 -9.42
CA GLY A 120 -13.54 -3.53 -9.53
C GLY A 120 -12.52 -4.05 -8.52
N ARG A 121 -12.13 -3.27 -7.52
CA ARG A 121 -11.19 -3.65 -6.45
C ARG A 121 -11.83 -3.56 -5.08
N PRO A 122 -11.46 -4.44 -4.12
CA PRO A 122 -11.93 -4.33 -2.74
C PRO A 122 -11.61 -2.96 -2.15
N ALA A 123 -12.59 -2.31 -1.54
CA ALA A 123 -12.44 -1.03 -0.86
C ALA A 123 -11.84 -1.27 0.54
N ALA A 124 -10.54 -1.43 0.59
CA ALA A 124 -9.78 -1.62 1.82
C ALA A 124 -8.48 -0.82 1.79
N ALA A 125 -8.02 -0.40 2.95
CA ALA A 125 -6.74 0.29 3.13
C ALA A 125 -5.92 -0.36 4.24
N ILE A 126 -4.60 -0.34 4.12
CA ILE A 126 -3.70 -0.86 5.14
C ILE A 126 -2.86 0.27 5.67
N ALA A 127 -2.76 0.37 7.00
CA ALA A 127 -1.89 1.30 7.70
C ALA A 127 -0.84 0.55 8.51
N ARG A 128 0.39 1.02 8.43
CA ARG A 128 1.53 0.47 9.18
C ARG A 128 2.02 1.47 10.21
N ILE A 129 2.15 1.02 11.46
CA ILE A 129 2.75 1.82 12.52
C ILE A 129 4.25 2.00 12.22
N THR A 130 4.76 3.23 12.25
CA THR A 130 6.16 3.56 11.89
C THR A 130 7.08 3.74 13.10
N LEU A 131 6.63 3.36 14.30
CA LEU A 131 7.44 3.45 15.51
C LEU A 131 8.59 2.43 15.53
N PRO A 132 9.74 2.74 16.15
CA PRO A 132 10.87 1.80 16.26
C PRO A 132 10.46 0.46 16.91
N GLU A 133 9.60 0.49 17.93
CA GLU A 133 9.12 -0.67 18.70
C GLU A 133 7.96 -1.41 18.01
N ARG A 134 7.65 -1.09 16.77
CA ARG A 134 6.51 -1.62 16.01
C ARG A 134 6.35 -3.13 16.13
N ARG A 135 7.44 -3.89 15.97
CA ARG A 135 7.39 -5.36 16.00
C ARG A 135 6.99 -5.91 17.37
N GLU A 136 7.52 -5.31 18.43
CA GLU A 136 7.16 -5.70 19.79
C GLU A 136 5.70 -5.37 20.09
N LEU A 137 5.27 -4.16 19.73
CA LEU A 137 3.88 -3.73 19.86
C LEU A 137 2.93 -4.65 19.11
N ALA A 138 3.26 -5.00 17.86
CA ALA A 138 2.48 -5.93 17.03
C ALA A 138 2.35 -7.31 17.70
N THR A 139 3.47 -7.88 18.17
CA THR A 139 3.48 -9.18 18.83
C THR A 139 2.60 -9.18 20.06
N ARG A 140 2.69 -8.15 20.90
CA ARG A 140 1.87 -7.99 22.12
C ARG A 140 0.39 -7.81 21.78
N ALA A 141 0.06 -6.91 20.83
CA ALA A 141 -1.31 -6.64 20.44
C ALA A 141 -2.00 -7.88 19.87
N ILE A 142 -1.32 -8.61 18.96
CA ILE A 142 -1.83 -9.87 18.40
C ILE A 142 -1.98 -10.92 19.50
N GLY A 143 -1.00 -11.06 20.39
CA GLY A 143 -1.05 -11.99 21.51
C GLY A 143 -2.22 -11.72 22.45
N GLU A 144 -2.50 -10.45 22.76
CA GLU A 144 -3.66 -10.06 23.57
C GLU A 144 -4.97 -10.34 22.83
N ALA A 145 -5.10 -9.91 21.57
CA ALA A 145 -6.31 -10.09 20.79
C ALA A 145 -6.67 -11.58 20.57
N LYS A 146 -5.68 -12.44 20.41
CA LYS A 146 -5.89 -13.90 20.28
C LYS A 146 -6.54 -14.54 21.51
N LYS A 147 -6.43 -13.94 22.70
CA LYS A 147 -7.08 -14.44 23.93
C LYS A 147 -8.61 -14.35 23.87
N TYR A 148 -9.11 -13.49 22.99
CA TYR A 148 -10.55 -13.26 22.82
C TYR A 148 -11.16 -14.07 21.67
N LEU A 149 -10.36 -14.90 20.97
CA LEU A 149 -10.88 -15.72 19.88
C LEU A 149 -12.08 -16.58 20.30
N GLY A 150 -13.16 -16.50 19.52
CA GLY A 150 -14.41 -17.21 19.78
C GLY A 150 -15.34 -16.51 20.80
N GLN A 151 -14.93 -15.38 21.36
CA GLN A 151 -15.81 -14.59 22.23
C GLN A 151 -16.79 -13.77 21.38
N PRO A 152 -18.03 -13.58 21.85
CA PRO A 152 -18.98 -12.71 21.17
C PRO A 152 -18.47 -11.27 21.17
N TYR A 153 -18.92 -10.51 20.18
CA TYR A 153 -18.72 -9.06 20.11
C TYR A 153 -20.00 -8.38 20.62
N ASP A 154 -19.84 -7.59 21.68
CA ASP A 154 -20.93 -6.83 22.31
C ASP A 154 -21.02 -5.42 21.72
#